data_0e3c1e53efc5fe2ea9a3976c5cf82eb3
#
_entry.id   0e3c1e53efc5fe2ea9a3976c5cf82eb3
#
_cell.length_a   1.000
_cell.length_b   1.000
_cell.length_c   1.000
_cell.angle_alpha   90.00
_cell.angle_beta   90.00
_cell.angle_gamma   90.00
#
_symmetry.space_group_name_H-M   'P 1'
#
loop_
_entity.id
_entity.type
_entity.pdbx_description
1 polymer ?
#
loop_
_entity_poly.entity_id
_entity_poly.type
_entity_poly.pdbx_seq_one_letter_code
_entity_poly.pdbx_strand_id
1 'polypeptide(L)'
;MSTGVNKLSSISDLHRCSAGRYQYPGERITAWLLSSLKPVAIPTTSAIRKLPTVSVFVDIVPTEAEPGLPRAATASTRWRSWLTRSALPLLSVVLFFLVWQVVAWAGIWNQTFVPYPSAVWRAFIDVSTTHDGARGYAGYLLYEHLYMTLRRVLAGVVIGVVVGVLLGLLMGSVGWLRSVLEPWLTFLRALPPLAYFFLLVIWLGIDEAPKITLLALAALPPAAVATTAAVVAAPVGLQEAARALGATRAQVIRDVVVPSALPETFTGIRLAVGMAYSSVVAAELFNGIPGIGGLVKDASNYNNTPVVLVGIFAIGISGLVIDGGLRAVERRAVPWRGKI
;
A
#
# COMPACT_ATOMS: atom_id res chain seq x y z
N MET A 1 -9.25 -3.22 -67.77
CA MET A 1 -8.19 -2.24 -68.14
C MET A 1 -7.32 -2.16 -66.93
N SER A 2 -6.28 -2.88 -67.00
CA SER A 2 -4.83 -2.56 -67.23
C SER A 2 -4.17 -2.21 -65.93
N THR A 3 -3.51 -3.16 -65.30
CA THR A 3 -2.08 -3.55 -65.29
C THR A 3 -1.15 -2.58 -64.51
N GLY A 4 -0.46 -3.11 -63.55
CA GLY A 4 0.66 -2.45 -62.89
C GLY A 4 1.32 -3.32 -61.84
N VAL A 5 1.76 -4.54 -62.21
CA VAL A 5 2.75 -5.31 -61.42
C VAL A 5 4.13 -4.71 -61.75
N ASN A 6 4.84 -4.23 -60.73
CA ASN A 6 6.28 -4.02 -60.91
C ASN A 6 7.08 -4.46 -59.67
N LYS A 7 7.86 -5.46 -59.92
CA LYS A 7 9.03 -6.10 -59.33
C LYS A 7 9.67 -5.35 -58.16
N LEU A 8 9.72 -6.01 -57.01
CA LEU A 8 10.75 -5.88 -56.00
C LEU A 8 12.06 -6.51 -56.50
N SER A 9 13.09 -5.71 -56.67
CA SER A 9 14.44 -6.19 -56.88
C SER A 9 15.36 -5.47 -55.90
N SER A 10 15.90 -6.23 -54.99
CA SER A 10 17.10 -6.03 -54.20
C SER A 10 16.89 -6.16 -52.70
N ILE A 11 17.67 -7.10 -52.16
CA ILE A 11 17.79 -7.42 -50.71
C ILE A 11 18.29 -6.24 -49.86
N SER A 12 18.70 -5.11 -50.50
CA SER A 12 19.19 -3.90 -49.85
C SER A 12 18.12 -3.02 -49.20
N ASP A 13 16.80 -3.22 -49.50
CA ASP A 13 15.72 -2.38 -48.97
C ASP A 13 15.09 -2.92 -47.68
N LEU A 14 15.41 -4.15 -47.28
CA LEU A 14 14.93 -4.77 -46.03
C LEU A 14 15.69 -4.29 -44.77
N HIS A 15 16.83 -3.61 -44.95
CA HIS A 15 17.61 -3.10 -43.81
C HIS A 15 17.24 -1.68 -43.34
N ARG A 16 16.29 -1.02 -43.97
CA ARG A 16 15.90 0.36 -43.59
C ARG A 16 14.63 0.54 -42.77
N CYS A 17 13.91 -0.52 -42.52
CA CYS A 17 12.64 -0.43 -41.74
C CYS A 17 12.69 -0.96 -40.31
N SER A 18 13.86 -1.30 -39.73
CA SER A 18 13.94 -1.85 -38.36
C SER A 18 14.72 -0.96 -37.39
N ALA A 19 14.72 0.34 -37.55
CA ALA A 19 15.43 1.27 -36.65
C ALA A 19 14.48 2.30 -36.00
N GLY A 20 13.34 1.85 -35.50
CA GLY A 20 12.55 2.57 -34.50
C GLY A 20 13.07 2.25 -33.11
N ARG A 21 14.17 2.87 -32.69
CA ARG A 21 14.75 2.69 -31.37
C ARG A 21 13.91 3.41 -30.31
N TYR A 22 13.23 2.66 -29.45
CA TYR A 22 12.80 3.16 -28.15
C TYR A 22 14.08 3.39 -27.30
N GLN A 23 14.45 4.66 -27.14
CA GLN A 23 15.58 5.07 -26.32
C GLN A 23 15.13 5.17 -24.86
N TYR A 24 15.58 4.24 -24.01
CA TYR A 24 15.46 4.37 -22.55
C TYR A 24 16.39 5.48 -22.04
N PRO A 25 15.97 6.32 -21.06
CA PRO A 25 16.76 7.45 -20.57
C PRO A 25 18.11 7.09 -19.90
N GLY A 26 18.38 5.81 -19.65
CA GLY A 26 19.61 5.33 -18.99
C GLY A 26 20.86 5.21 -19.88
N GLU A 27 20.71 5.12 -21.20
CA GLU A 27 21.87 4.89 -22.09
C GLU A 27 22.79 6.10 -22.30
N ARG A 28 22.36 7.30 -21.95
CA ARG A 28 23.23 8.50 -22.09
C ARG A 28 24.34 8.58 -21.05
N ILE A 29 24.15 7.95 -19.88
CA ILE A 29 25.15 7.96 -18.79
C ILE A 29 26.31 7.01 -19.11
N THR A 30 26.02 5.86 -19.70
CA THR A 30 27.03 4.87 -20.07
C THR A 30 27.86 5.32 -21.27
N ALA A 31 27.26 6.01 -22.25
CA ALA A 31 27.98 6.58 -23.39
C ALA A 31 28.94 7.72 -22.99
N TRP A 32 28.54 8.56 -22.02
CA TRP A 32 29.40 9.63 -21.48
C TRP A 32 30.57 9.09 -20.66
N LEU A 33 30.38 8.05 -19.87
CA LEU A 33 31.44 7.39 -19.10
C LEU A 33 32.46 6.69 -20.00
N LEU A 34 32.05 6.09 -21.13
CA LEU A 34 32.95 5.44 -22.07
C LEU A 34 33.76 6.44 -22.95
N SER A 35 33.21 7.62 -23.19
CA SER A 35 33.92 8.68 -23.94
C SER A 35 34.96 9.44 -23.11
N SER A 36 34.89 9.35 -21.77
CA SER A 36 35.84 10.02 -20.86
C SER A 36 37.05 9.18 -20.48
N LEU A 37 37.08 7.89 -20.86
CA LEU A 37 38.23 7.02 -20.64
C LEU A 37 39.18 7.13 -21.84
N LYS A 38 40.29 7.86 -21.65
CA LYS A 38 41.41 7.83 -22.61
C LYS A 38 41.94 6.40 -22.76
N PRO A 39 42.24 5.91 -23.99
CA PRO A 39 42.77 4.57 -24.17
C PRO A 39 44.10 4.45 -23.42
N VAL A 40 44.16 3.61 -22.42
CA VAL A 40 45.43 3.22 -21.78
C VAL A 40 46.14 2.27 -22.73
N ALA A 41 47.26 2.74 -23.28
CA ALA A 41 48.14 1.93 -24.13
C ALA A 41 48.66 0.75 -23.28
N ILE A 42 48.34 -0.47 -23.70
CA ILE A 42 48.90 -1.69 -23.11
C ILE A 42 50.36 -1.80 -23.56
N PRO A 43 51.36 -1.75 -22.66
CA PRO A 43 52.77 -1.91 -23.04
C PRO A 43 53.01 -3.33 -23.54
N THR A 44 53.77 -3.43 -24.66
CA THR A 44 54.19 -4.69 -25.24
C THR A 44 55.11 -5.47 -24.30
N THR A 45 55.08 -6.77 -24.40
CA THR A 45 55.72 -7.78 -23.52
C THR A 45 57.24 -7.60 -23.28
N SER A 46 57.92 -6.72 -24.01
CA SER A 46 59.33 -6.43 -23.86
C SER A 46 59.70 -5.39 -22.78
N ALA A 47 58.71 -4.66 -22.23
CA ALA A 47 58.92 -3.60 -21.23
C ALA A 47 58.85 -4.10 -19.76
N ILE A 48 58.43 -5.35 -19.53
CA ILE A 48 58.17 -5.88 -18.16
C ILE A 48 59.48 -6.25 -17.41
N ARG A 49 60.63 -6.23 -18.08
CA ARG A 49 61.91 -6.73 -17.51
C ARG A 49 62.75 -5.72 -16.73
N LYS A 50 62.30 -4.47 -16.56
CA LYS A 50 63.04 -3.41 -15.85
C LYS A 50 62.19 -2.58 -14.88
N LEU A 51 61.37 -3.24 -14.09
CA LEU A 51 60.70 -2.54 -12.97
C LEU A 51 61.44 -2.91 -11.67
N PRO A 52 61.91 -1.92 -10.88
CA PRO A 52 62.51 -2.18 -9.59
C PRO A 52 61.43 -2.68 -8.62
N THR A 53 61.83 -3.66 -7.85
CA THR A 53 61.02 -4.39 -6.86
C THR A 53 60.28 -3.54 -5.85
N VAL A 54 58.99 -3.82 -5.72
CA VAL A 54 58.23 -3.99 -4.46
C VAL A 54 58.10 -2.81 -3.46
N SER A 55 58.57 -1.60 -3.71
CA SER A 55 58.34 -0.49 -2.75
C SER A 55 57.17 0.45 -3.05
N VAL A 56 56.44 0.26 -4.17
CA VAL A 56 55.35 1.18 -4.59
C VAL A 56 53.94 0.68 -4.17
N PHE A 57 53.84 -0.53 -3.62
CA PHE A 57 52.50 -1.11 -3.28
C PHE A 57 52.02 -0.84 -1.87
N VAL A 58 52.80 -0.12 -1.04
CA VAL A 58 52.41 0.13 0.37
C VAL A 58 51.70 1.50 0.54
N ASP A 59 51.83 2.42 -0.43
CA ASP A 59 51.31 3.80 -0.29
C ASP A 59 49.92 4.02 -0.93
N ILE A 60 49.21 2.98 -1.39
CA ILE A 60 47.87 3.09 -1.96
C ILE A 60 46.82 2.42 -1.05
N VAL A 61 47.14 2.15 0.20
CA VAL A 61 46.04 1.88 1.19
C VAL A 61 45.61 3.27 1.66
N PRO A 62 44.39 3.72 1.35
CA PRO A 62 43.86 4.92 1.99
C PRO A 62 43.89 4.61 3.49
N THR A 63 44.60 5.43 4.24
CA THR A 63 44.49 5.44 5.70
C THR A 63 43.01 5.51 5.99
N GLU A 64 42.42 4.41 6.51
CA GLU A 64 41.07 4.42 7.00
C GLU A 64 40.96 5.60 7.94
N ALA A 65 40.18 6.63 7.53
CA ALA A 65 39.84 7.71 8.41
C ALA A 65 39.24 7.04 9.66
N GLU A 66 39.90 7.20 10.79
CA GLU A 66 39.39 6.73 12.08
C GLU A 66 37.90 7.04 12.12
N PRO A 67 37.02 6.06 12.42
CA PRO A 67 35.60 6.34 12.55
C PRO A 67 35.47 7.39 13.65
N GLY A 68 35.28 8.67 13.26
CA GLY A 68 35.10 9.75 14.17
C GLY A 68 34.06 9.34 15.19
N LEU A 69 34.44 9.30 16.46
CA LEU A 69 33.55 9.01 17.59
C LEU A 69 32.23 9.74 17.33
N PRO A 70 31.07 9.07 17.44
CA PRO A 70 29.79 9.71 17.20
C PRO A 70 29.72 10.94 18.13
N ARG A 71 29.74 12.14 17.51
CA ARG A 71 29.59 13.39 18.25
C ARG A 71 28.33 13.25 19.08
N ALA A 72 28.47 13.22 20.39
CA ALA A 72 27.36 13.20 21.33
C ALA A 72 26.40 14.32 20.94
N ALA A 73 25.23 13.95 20.42
CA ALA A 73 24.20 14.90 20.06
C ALA A 73 23.86 15.69 21.32
N THR A 74 24.19 16.98 21.34
CA THR A 74 23.94 17.87 22.48
C THR A 74 22.44 17.81 22.82
N ALA A 75 22.10 17.88 24.10
CA ALA A 75 20.72 17.78 24.61
C ALA A 75 19.75 18.76 23.90
N SER A 76 20.24 19.88 23.40
CA SER A 76 19.51 20.88 22.62
C SER A 76 19.03 20.33 21.25
N THR A 77 19.80 19.44 20.60
CA THR A 77 19.43 18.86 19.31
C THR A 77 18.35 17.79 19.49
N ARG A 78 18.36 17.06 20.60
CA ARG A 78 17.32 16.07 20.94
C ARG A 78 15.98 16.73 21.25
N TRP A 79 15.96 17.85 21.96
CA TRP A 79 14.72 18.56 22.26
C TRP A 79 14.11 19.20 21.00
N ARG A 80 14.92 19.83 20.16
CA ARG A 80 14.44 20.39 18.88
C ARG A 80 13.84 19.31 17.97
N SER A 81 14.46 18.14 17.89
CA SER A 81 13.93 17.02 17.10
C SER A 81 12.64 16.42 17.70
N TRP A 82 12.48 16.46 19.02
CA TRP A 82 11.24 16.02 19.68
C TRP A 82 10.12 17.05 19.47
N LEU A 83 10.40 18.35 19.61
CA LEU A 83 9.45 19.43 19.36
C LEU A 83 8.96 19.42 17.90
N THR A 84 9.84 19.27 16.92
CA THR A 84 9.44 19.22 15.50
C THR A 84 8.64 17.96 15.16
N ARG A 85 8.96 16.82 15.77
CA ARG A 85 8.23 15.57 15.53
C ARG A 85 6.81 15.56 16.11
N SER A 86 6.58 16.23 17.21
CA SER A 86 5.28 16.21 17.92
C SER A 86 4.49 17.50 17.73
N ALA A 87 5.14 18.65 17.63
CA ALA A 87 4.47 19.94 17.54
C ALA A 87 3.87 20.19 16.14
N LEU A 88 4.54 19.79 15.05
CA LEU A 88 4.04 19.98 13.69
C LEU A 88 2.70 19.26 13.43
N PRO A 89 2.51 17.97 13.80
CA PRO A 89 1.21 17.31 13.66
C PRO A 89 0.12 17.98 14.50
N LEU A 90 0.44 18.37 15.75
CA LEU A 90 -0.53 19.06 16.60
C LEU A 90 -0.90 20.43 16.02
N LEU A 91 0.09 21.20 15.55
CA LEU A 91 -0.14 22.49 14.90
C LEU A 91 -1.03 22.35 13.66
N SER A 92 -0.84 21.30 12.86
CA SER A 92 -1.67 21.05 11.67
C SER A 92 -3.14 20.76 12.05
N VAL A 93 -3.38 20.02 13.13
CA VAL A 93 -4.75 19.76 13.63
C VAL A 93 -5.38 21.05 14.17
N VAL A 94 -4.65 21.83 14.96
CA VAL A 94 -5.15 23.11 15.47
C VAL A 94 -5.46 24.07 14.31
N LEU A 95 -4.55 24.16 13.34
CA LEU A 95 -4.76 25.02 12.16
C LEU A 95 -5.98 24.58 11.35
N PHE A 96 -6.21 23.26 11.18
CA PHE A 96 -7.39 22.75 10.53
C PHE A 96 -8.68 23.22 11.23
N PHE A 97 -8.77 23.07 12.55
CA PHE A 97 -9.96 23.51 13.29
C PHE A 97 -10.13 25.04 13.29
N LEU A 98 -9.03 25.80 13.32
CA LEU A 98 -9.07 27.27 13.21
C LEU A 98 -9.60 27.68 11.82
N VAL A 99 -9.06 27.12 10.76
CA VAL A 99 -9.53 27.41 9.39
C VAL A 99 -11.01 27.03 9.25
N TRP A 100 -11.43 25.87 9.74
CA TRP A 100 -12.84 25.49 9.73
C TRP A 100 -13.72 26.46 10.50
N GLN A 101 -13.32 26.86 11.71
CA GLN A 101 -14.05 27.84 12.51
C GLN A 101 -14.17 29.20 11.80
N VAL A 102 -13.09 29.69 11.17
CA VAL A 102 -13.08 30.95 10.42
C VAL A 102 -14.01 30.87 9.22
N VAL A 103 -13.97 29.77 8.44
CA VAL A 103 -14.82 29.55 7.29
C VAL A 103 -16.29 29.49 7.69
N ALA A 104 -16.62 28.80 8.79
CA ALA A 104 -17.97 28.72 9.32
C ALA A 104 -18.47 30.09 9.83
N TRP A 105 -17.56 30.90 10.44
CA TRP A 105 -17.88 32.22 10.95
C TRP A 105 -18.04 33.28 9.84
N ALA A 106 -17.28 33.12 8.75
CA ALA A 106 -17.38 34.07 7.61
C ALA A 106 -18.78 34.11 6.94
N GLY A 107 -19.64 33.09 7.21
CA GLY A 107 -21.03 33.05 6.76
C GLY A 107 -21.23 32.97 5.24
N ILE A 108 -20.15 32.62 4.49
CA ILE A 108 -20.19 32.53 3.02
C ILE A 108 -21.13 31.39 2.58
N TRP A 109 -21.19 30.32 3.39
CA TRP A 109 -22.07 29.17 3.18
C TRP A 109 -23.07 29.03 4.32
N ASN A 110 -24.28 28.56 4.02
CA ASN A 110 -25.28 28.26 5.02
C ASN A 110 -24.74 27.20 6.01
N GLN A 111 -25.13 27.29 7.28
CA GLN A 111 -24.75 26.34 8.35
C GLN A 111 -25.14 24.89 8.05
N THR A 112 -26.11 24.68 7.15
CA THR A 112 -26.45 23.35 6.63
C THR A 112 -25.29 22.74 5.83
N PHE A 113 -24.46 23.55 5.14
CA PHE A 113 -23.31 23.05 4.35
C PHE A 113 -22.03 23.05 5.18
N VAL A 114 -21.78 24.11 5.94
CA VAL A 114 -20.58 24.24 6.78
C VAL A 114 -21.01 24.53 8.22
N PRO A 115 -21.33 23.50 9.01
CA PRO A 115 -21.72 23.67 10.39
C PRO A 115 -20.53 24.13 11.25
N TYR A 116 -20.83 24.81 12.37
CA TYR A 116 -19.82 25.15 13.35
C TYR A 116 -19.24 23.86 14.00
N PRO A 117 -17.95 23.83 14.35
CA PRO A 117 -17.36 22.73 15.13
C PRO A 117 -18.12 22.40 16.41
N SER A 118 -18.70 23.42 17.08
CA SER A 118 -19.54 23.24 18.27
C SER A 118 -20.84 22.52 17.98
N ALA A 119 -21.44 22.69 16.80
CA ALA A 119 -22.66 21.97 16.39
C ALA A 119 -22.33 20.49 16.13
N VAL A 120 -21.17 20.18 15.54
CA VAL A 120 -20.71 18.82 15.34
C VAL A 120 -20.40 18.14 16.68
N TRP A 121 -19.82 18.87 17.64
CA TRP A 121 -19.59 18.34 18.99
C TRP A 121 -20.90 18.01 19.71
N ARG A 122 -21.92 18.86 19.64
CA ARG A 122 -23.26 18.57 20.17
C ARG A 122 -23.85 17.33 19.51
N ALA A 123 -23.83 17.26 18.17
CA ALA A 123 -24.31 16.11 17.43
C ALA A 123 -23.58 14.82 17.85
N PHE A 124 -22.26 14.89 18.12
CA PHE A 124 -21.50 13.74 18.64
C PHE A 124 -22.02 13.28 20.00
N ILE A 125 -22.34 14.20 20.91
CA ILE A 125 -22.94 13.88 22.22
C ILE A 125 -24.33 13.26 22.01
N ASP A 126 -25.16 13.87 21.18
CA ASP A 126 -26.55 13.42 20.94
C ASP A 126 -26.58 11.99 20.35
N VAL A 127 -25.72 11.70 19.38
CA VAL A 127 -25.62 10.35 18.78
C VAL A 127 -25.00 9.33 19.75
N SER A 128 -24.20 9.79 20.72
CA SER A 128 -23.50 8.91 21.67
C SER A 128 -24.28 8.65 22.96
N THR A 129 -25.35 9.40 23.21
CA THR A 129 -26.13 9.35 24.48
C THR A 129 -27.60 9.18 24.21
N THR A 130 -28.37 8.93 25.29
CA THR A 130 -29.83 8.89 25.24
C THR A 130 -30.37 10.20 25.78
N HIS A 131 -31.15 10.96 24.99
CA HIS A 131 -31.76 12.22 25.36
C HIS A 131 -33.30 12.11 25.19
N ASP A 132 -34.06 12.57 26.16
CA ASP A 132 -35.52 12.68 26.12
C ASP A 132 -36.23 11.38 25.67
N GLY A 133 -35.71 10.21 26.06
CA GLY A 133 -36.25 8.93 25.65
C GLY A 133 -35.87 8.47 24.25
N ALA A 134 -35.24 9.31 23.44
CA ALA A 134 -34.67 8.94 22.14
C ALA A 134 -33.24 8.40 22.33
N ARG A 135 -32.97 7.22 21.79
CA ARG A 135 -31.68 6.55 21.89
C ARG A 135 -30.83 6.83 20.67
N GLY A 136 -29.79 7.68 20.81
CA GLY A 136 -28.82 7.97 19.78
C GLY A 136 -29.42 8.39 18.46
N TYR A 137 -28.93 7.80 17.37
CA TYR A 137 -29.42 8.05 16.01
C TYR A 137 -30.11 6.80 15.44
N ALA A 138 -31.34 6.95 14.91
CA ALA A 138 -32.15 5.83 14.41
C ALA A 138 -32.31 4.67 15.40
N GLY A 139 -32.35 4.97 16.72
CA GLY A 139 -32.48 3.99 17.80
C GLY A 139 -31.19 3.31 18.24
N TYR A 140 -30.04 3.68 17.67
CA TYR A 140 -28.75 3.11 17.99
C TYR A 140 -27.74 4.18 18.41
N LEU A 141 -26.89 3.84 19.38
CA LEU A 141 -25.79 4.71 19.80
C LEU A 141 -24.60 4.63 18.84
N LEU A 142 -23.77 5.66 18.80
CA LEU A 142 -22.61 5.74 17.89
C LEU A 142 -21.70 4.52 17.98
N TYR A 143 -21.45 4.01 19.20
CA TYR A 143 -20.61 2.83 19.39
C TYR A 143 -21.24 1.55 18.81
N GLU A 144 -22.58 1.45 18.76
CA GLU A 144 -23.29 0.31 18.15
C GLU A 144 -23.17 0.34 16.63
N HIS A 145 -23.32 1.53 16.02
CA HIS A 145 -23.05 1.72 14.62
C HIS A 145 -21.59 1.34 14.28
N LEU A 146 -20.63 1.82 15.09
CA LEU A 146 -19.22 1.52 14.91
C LEU A 146 -18.92 0.02 15.07
N TYR A 147 -19.48 -0.62 16.09
CA TYR A 147 -19.29 -2.06 16.33
C TYR A 147 -19.77 -2.89 15.13
N MET A 148 -20.95 -2.58 14.57
CA MET A 148 -21.49 -3.31 13.42
C MET A 148 -20.64 -3.12 12.18
N THR A 149 -20.18 -1.90 11.89
CA THR A 149 -19.25 -1.63 10.80
C THR A 149 -17.94 -2.41 10.97
N LEU A 150 -17.34 -2.35 12.17
CA LEU A 150 -16.09 -3.07 12.46
C LEU A 150 -16.23 -4.59 12.36
N ARG A 151 -17.35 -5.14 12.83
CA ARG A 151 -17.67 -6.56 12.71
C ARG A 151 -17.73 -7.01 11.25
N ARG A 152 -18.41 -6.22 10.38
CA ARG A 152 -18.47 -6.49 8.94
C ARG A 152 -17.09 -6.45 8.30
N VAL A 153 -16.34 -5.39 8.59
CA VAL A 153 -14.96 -5.23 8.08
C VAL A 153 -14.08 -6.40 8.51
N LEU A 154 -14.10 -6.74 9.81
CA LEU A 154 -13.28 -7.84 10.32
C LEU A 154 -13.63 -9.17 9.65
N ALA A 155 -14.91 -9.49 9.54
CA ALA A 155 -15.35 -10.73 8.89
C ALA A 155 -14.92 -10.79 7.42
N GLY A 156 -15.21 -9.73 6.64
CA GLY A 156 -14.86 -9.69 5.22
C GLY A 156 -13.34 -9.68 5.00
N VAL A 157 -12.60 -8.88 5.77
CA VAL A 157 -11.13 -8.81 5.67
C VAL A 157 -10.48 -10.14 6.03
N VAL A 158 -10.88 -10.78 7.12
CA VAL A 158 -10.30 -12.09 7.50
C VAL A 158 -10.49 -13.10 6.38
N ILE A 159 -11.68 -13.21 5.82
CA ILE A 159 -11.96 -14.12 4.70
C ILE A 159 -11.09 -13.74 3.49
N GLY A 160 -11.14 -12.47 3.06
CA GLY A 160 -10.43 -12.00 1.87
C GLY A 160 -8.91 -12.11 1.98
N VAL A 161 -8.34 -11.78 3.16
CA VAL A 161 -6.90 -11.88 3.43
C VAL A 161 -6.44 -13.33 3.50
N VAL A 162 -7.16 -14.20 4.23
CA VAL A 162 -6.79 -15.63 4.32
C VAL A 162 -6.79 -16.27 2.95
N VAL A 163 -7.87 -16.11 2.18
CA VAL A 163 -7.94 -16.65 0.81
C VAL A 163 -6.90 -16.00 -0.09
N GLY A 164 -6.73 -14.67 -0.01
CA GLY A 164 -5.75 -13.94 -0.81
C GLY A 164 -4.31 -14.35 -0.54
N VAL A 165 -3.92 -14.50 0.73
CA VAL A 165 -2.56 -14.95 1.10
C VAL A 165 -2.32 -16.39 0.65
N LEU A 166 -3.27 -17.30 0.84
CA LEU A 166 -3.16 -18.68 0.36
C LEU A 166 -3.01 -18.75 -1.16
N LEU A 167 -3.85 -18.01 -1.91
CA LEU A 167 -3.73 -17.90 -3.37
C LEU A 167 -2.39 -17.28 -3.76
N GLY A 168 -1.95 -16.25 -3.07
CA GLY A 168 -0.68 -15.57 -3.33
C GLY A 168 0.54 -16.48 -3.11
N LEU A 169 0.54 -17.31 -2.05
CA LEU A 169 1.57 -18.31 -1.81
C LEU A 169 1.60 -19.36 -2.91
N LEU A 170 0.43 -19.84 -3.34
CA LEU A 170 0.33 -20.81 -4.43
C LEU A 170 0.82 -20.22 -5.76
N MET A 171 0.37 -19.02 -6.12
CA MET A 171 0.79 -18.32 -7.34
C MET A 171 2.29 -17.99 -7.34
N GLY A 172 2.85 -17.60 -6.21
CA GLY A 172 4.28 -17.32 -6.08
C GLY A 172 5.14 -18.57 -6.19
N SER A 173 4.61 -19.73 -5.77
CA SER A 173 5.31 -21.02 -5.80
C SER A 173 5.12 -21.79 -7.12
N VAL A 174 4.04 -21.52 -7.86
CA VAL A 174 3.64 -22.27 -9.08
C VAL A 174 3.41 -21.27 -10.23
N GLY A 175 4.40 -21.18 -11.13
CA GLY A 175 4.44 -20.16 -12.19
C GLY A 175 3.25 -20.21 -13.17
N TRP A 176 2.77 -21.39 -13.57
CA TRP A 176 1.62 -21.50 -14.47
C TRP A 176 0.33 -20.97 -13.83
N LEU A 177 0.13 -21.23 -12.53
CA LEU A 177 -1.03 -20.75 -11.78
C LEU A 177 -1.03 -19.22 -11.68
N ARG A 178 0.14 -18.64 -11.50
CA ARG A 178 0.35 -17.19 -11.54
C ARG A 178 -0.09 -16.62 -12.89
N SER A 179 0.39 -17.18 -14.00
CA SER A 179 0.07 -16.68 -15.35
C SER A 179 -1.42 -16.71 -15.65
N VAL A 180 -2.16 -17.69 -15.08
CA VAL A 180 -3.61 -17.81 -15.27
C VAL A 180 -4.39 -16.86 -14.35
N LEU A 181 -4.04 -16.75 -13.07
CA LEU A 181 -4.85 -16.04 -12.08
C LEU A 181 -4.49 -14.55 -11.96
N GLU A 182 -3.26 -14.14 -12.22
CA GLU A 182 -2.81 -12.74 -12.08
C GLU A 182 -3.63 -11.75 -12.92
N PRO A 183 -4.00 -12.03 -14.20
CA PRO A 183 -4.85 -11.15 -14.98
C PRO A 183 -6.25 -10.96 -14.36
N TRP A 184 -6.85 -12.02 -13.81
CA TRP A 184 -8.17 -11.98 -13.17
C TRP A 184 -8.15 -11.20 -11.87
N LEU A 185 -7.13 -11.39 -11.03
CA LEU A 185 -6.96 -10.62 -9.81
C LEU A 185 -6.71 -9.14 -10.10
N THR A 186 -5.95 -8.85 -11.15
CA THR A 186 -5.70 -7.47 -11.60
C THR A 186 -6.98 -6.83 -12.12
N PHE A 187 -7.78 -7.56 -12.88
CA PHE A 187 -9.09 -7.11 -13.35
C PHE A 187 -10.03 -6.83 -12.17
N LEU A 188 -10.16 -7.77 -11.23
CA LEU A 188 -11.02 -7.61 -10.06
C LEU A 188 -10.61 -6.40 -9.20
N ARG A 189 -9.31 -6.17 -9.04
CA ARG A 189 -8.77 -5.01 -8.31
C ARG A 189 -9.07 -3.68 -9.02
N ALA A 190 -9.14 -3.69 -10.34
CA ALA A 190 -9.44 -2.48 -11.12
C ALA A 190 -10.93 -2.10 -11.07
N LEU A 191 -11.81 -3.06 -10.74
CA LEU A 191 -13.24 -2.77 -10.62
C LEU A 191 -13.54 -2.03 -9.32
N PRO A 192 -14.29 -0.90 -9.39
CA PRO A 192 -14.79 -0.27 -8.18
C PRO A 192 -15.70 -1.25 -7.41
N PRO A 193 -15.49 -1.46 -6.09
CA PRO A 193 -16.28 -2.42 -5.31
C PRO A 193 -17.79 -2.18 -5.40
N LEU A 194 -18.22 -0.93 -5.48
CA LEU A 194 -19.64 -0.57 -5.63
C LEU A 194 -20.23 -1.09 -6.95
N ALA A 195 -19.45 -1.24 -8.01
CA ALA A 195 -19.94 -1.68 -9.31
C ALA A 195 -20.51 -3.10 -9.27
N TYR A 196 -19.88 -4.01 -8.53
CA TYR A 196 -20.37 -5.40 -8.40
C TYR A 196 -21.19 -5.64 -7.12
N PHE A 197 -21.36 -4.64 -6.25
CA PHE A 197 -22.16 -4.79 -5.03
C PHE A 197 -23.61 -5.14 -5.32
N PHE A 198 -24.24 -4.49 -6.30
CA PHE A 198 -25.62 -4.80 -6.66
C PHE A 198 -25.80 -6.21 -7.19
N LEU A 199 -24.78 -6.74 -7.90
CA LEU A 199 -24.79 -8.13 -8.34
C LEU A 199 -24.74 -9.08 -7.14
N LEU A 200 -23.94 -8.77 -6.13
CA LEU A 200 -23.90 -9.54 -4.88
C LEU A 200 -25.24 -9.49 -4.14
N VAL A 201 -25.92 -8.35 -4.14
CA VAL A 201 -27.26 -8.21 -3.54
C VAL A 201 -28.27 -9.08 -4.27
N ILE A 202 -28.22 -9.14 -5.60
CA ILE A 202 -29.11 -10.01 -6.40
C ILE A 202 -28.88 -11.49 -6.08
N TRP A 203 -27.62 -11.91 -5.91
CA TRP A 203 -27.28 -13.32 -5.68
C TRP A 203 -27.43 -13.77 -4.23
N LEU A 204 -27.14 -12.90 -3.26
CA LEU A 204 -27.02 -13.22 -1.84
C LEU A 204 -28.15 -12.63 -0.97
N GLY A 205 -29.03 -11.82 -1.58
CA GLY A 205 -30.09 -11.11 -0.85
C GLY A 205 -29.62 -9.76 -0.27
N ILE A 206 -30.48 -9.14 0.54
CA ILE A 206 -30.28 -7.76 1.05
C ILE A 206 -29.63 -7.74 2.46
N ASP A 207 -29.25 -8.88 2.99
CA ASP A 207 -28.72 -9.05 4.36
C ASP A 207 -27.22 -8.67 4.52
N GLU A 208 -26.59 -9.26 5.51
CA GLU A 208 -25.17 -9.07 5.85
C GLU A 208 -24.23 -9.77 4.85
N ALA A 209 -24.69 -10.86 4.19
CA ALA A 209 -23.88 -11.68 3.31
C ALA A 209 -23.27 -10.88 2.13
N PRO A 210 -24.00 -10.07 1.33
CA PRO A 210 -23.40 -9.30 0.25
C PRO A 210 -22.39 -8.26 0.74
N LYS A 211 -22.60 -7.65 1.93
CA LYS A 211 -21.68 -6.69 2.53
C LYS A 211 -20.35 -7.34 2.89
N ILE A 212 -20.39 -8.46 3.60
CA ILE A 212 -19.19 -9.21 4.00
C ILE A 212 -18.46 -9.75 2.75
N THR A 213 -19.20 -10.29 1.77
CA THR A 213 -18.63 -10.79 0.51
C THR A 213 -17.96 -9.67 -0.29
N LEU A 214 -18.57 -8.47 -0.34
CA LEU A 214 -17.96 -7.30 -0.97
C LEU A 214 -16.61 -6.98 -0.35
N LEU A 215 -16.54 -6.94 0.98
CA LEU A 215 -15.32 -6.62 1.70
C LEU A 215 -14.25 -7.70 1.53
N ALA A 216 -14.66 -8.97 1.48
CA ALA A 216 -13.75 -10.08 1.19
C ALA A 216 -13.18 -9.99 -0.23
N LEU A 217 -14.01 -9.71 -1.24
CA LEU A 217 -13.57 -9.53 -2.62
C LEU A 217 -12.70 -8.29 -2.80
N ALA A 218 -12.93 -7.22 -2.04
CA ALA A 218 -12.08 -6.03 -2.07
C ALA A 218 -10.69 -6.28 -1.44
N ALA A 219 -10.61 -7.12 -0.39
CA ALA A 219 -9.38 -7.45 0.29
C ALA A 219 -8.52 -8.52 -0.42
N LEU A 220 -9.17 -9.45 -1.11
CA LEU A 220 -8.52 -10.64 -1.69
C LEU A 220 -7.45 -10.29 -2.74
N PRO A 221 -7.71 -9.48 -3.79
CA PRO A 221 -6.72 -9.23 -4.84
C PRO A 221 -5.45 -8.55 -4.34
N PRO A 222 -5.50 -7.46 -3.53
CA PRO A 222 -4.29 -6.81 -3.05
C PRO A 222 -3.47 -7.73 -2.12
N ALA A 223 -4.12 -8.55 -1.28
CA ALA A 223 -3.45 -9.53 -0.45
C ALA A 223 -2.76 -10.62 -1.31
N ALA A 224 -3.45 -11.16 -2.31
CA ALA A 224 -2.91 -12.20 -3.20
C ALA A 224 -1.73 -11.68 -4.03
N VAL A 225 -1.87 -10.53 -4.68
CA VAL A 225 -0.82 -9.96 -5.54
C VAL A 225 0.42 -9.60 -4.74
N ALA A 226 0.25 -8.96 -3.56
CA ALA A 226 1.38 -8.61 -2.71
C ALA A 226 2.10 -9.85 -2.17
N THR A 227 1.36 -10.88 -1.75
CA THR A 227 1.95 -12.15 -1.29
C THR A 227 2.68 -12.86 -2.44
N THR A 228 2.10 -12.88 -3.65
CA THR A 228 2.77 -13.44 -4.83
C THR A 228 4.11 -12.72 -5.10
N ALA A 229 4.10 -11.40 -5.11
CA ALA A 229 5.31 -10.61 -5.31
C ALA A 229 6.37 -10.87 -4.24
N ALA A 230 5.97 -10.95 -2.97
CA ALA A 230 6.83 -11.24 -1.85
C ALA A 230 7.49 -12.64 -1.95
N VAL A 231 6.73 -13.65 -2.36
CA VAL A 231 7.23 -15.03 -2.56
C VAL A 231 8.22 -15.10 -3.72
N VAL A 232 7.93 -14.43 -4.83
CA VAL A 232 8.82 -14.39 -6.00
C VAL A 232 10.12 -13.63 -5.71
N ALA A 233 10.06 -12.59 -4.87
CA ALA A 233 11.22 -11.81 -4.45
C ALA A 233 12.09 -12.49 -3.39
N ALA A 234 11.69 -13.67 -2.88
CA ALA A 234 12.46 -14.40 -1.87
C ALA A 234 13.89 -14.72 -2.35
N PRO A 235 14.94 -14.47 -1.53
CA PRO A 235 16.35 -14.58 -1.95
C PRO A 235 16.70 -15.97 -2.48
N VAL A 236 17.10 -16.05 -3.75
CA VAL A 236 17.44 -17.33 -4.43
C VAL A 236 18.63 -18.01 -3.74
N GLY A 237 19.65 -17.24 -3.33
CA GLY A 237 20.83 -17.80 -2.66
C GLY A 237 20.51 -18.55 -1.36
N LEU A 238 19.53 -18.08 -0.58
CA LEU A 238 19.08 -18.80 0.62
C LEU A 238 18.35 -20.09 0.26
N GLN A 239 17.58 -20.10 -0.82
CA GLN A 239 16.88 -21.28 -1.31
C GLN A 239 17.89 -22.35 -1.81
N GLU A 240 18.92 -21.92 -2.54
CA GLU A 240 19.99 -22.81 -3.03
C GLU A 240 20.84 -23.37 -1.89
N ALA A 241 21.21 -22.55 -0.92
CA ALA A 241 21.91 -23.01 0.28
C ALA A 241 21.11 -24.06 1.04
N ALA A 242 19.81 -23.84 1.25
CA ALA A 242 18.96 -24.83 1.91
C ALA A 242 18.87 -26.15 1.12
N ARG A 243 18.80 -26.09 -0.21
CA ARG A 243 18.81 -27.30 -1.08
C ARG A 243 20.16 -28.03 -1.02
N ALA A 244 21.27 -27.30 -0.99
CA ALA A 244 22.61 -27.90 -0.85
C ALA A 244 22.77 -28.66 0.48
N LEU A 245 22.05 -28.22 1.53
CA LEU A 245 21.97 -28.90 2.82
C LEU A 245 20.96 -30.06 2.86
N GLY A 246 20.33 -30.41 1.71
CA GLY A 246 19.41 -31.52 1.59
C GLY A 246 17.94 -31.20 1.89
N ALA A 247 17.57 -29.91 1.99
CA ALA A 247 16.17 -29.54 2.23
C ALA A 247 15.28 -29.88 1.02
N THR A 248 14.13 -30.47 1.29
CA THR A 248 13.08 -30.73 0.30
C THR A 248 12.42 -29.43 -0.16
N ARG A 249 11.74 -29.43 -1.31
CA ARG A 249 11.00 -28.28 -1.82
C ARG A 249 10.01 -27.70 -0.80
N ALA A 250 9.31 -28.56 -0.08
CA ALA A 250 8.34 -28.13 0.93
C ALA A 250 9.05 -27.44 2.13
N GLN A 251 10.20 -27.95 2.56
CA GLN A 251 11.01 -27.31 3.60
C GLN A 251 11.57 -25.96 3.14
N VAL A 252 12.08 -25.86 1.92
CA VAL A 252 12.54 -24.57 1.36
C VAL A 252 11.40 -23.53 1.36
N ILE A 253 10.19 -23.92 0.93
CA ILE A 253 9.04 -23.01 0.93
C ILE A 253 8.70 -22.61 2.37
N ARG A 254 8.56 -23.55 3.29
CA ARG A 254 8.10 -23.31 4.66
C ARG A 254 9.14 -22.54 5.49
N ASP A 255 10.42 -22.91 5.40
CA ASP A 255 11.44 -22.48 6.34
C ASP A 255 12.31 -21.32 5.79
N VAL A 256 12.27 -21.08 4.46
CA VAL A 256 13.02 -20.00 3.80
C VAL A 256 12.08 -19.00 3.13
N VAL A 257 11.24 -19.45 2.19
CA VAL A 257 10.45 -18.55 1.35
C VAL A 257 9.36 -17.85 2.16
N VAL A 258 8.57 -18.59 2.93
CA VAL A 258 7.47 -18.01 3.72
C VAL A 258 7.99 -17.00 4.76
N PRO A 259 9.01 -17.30 5.59
CA PRO A 259 9.54 -16.33 6.54
C PRO A 259 10.15 -15.08 5.88
N SER A 260 10.81 -15.22 4.74
CA SER A 260 11.37 -14.08 4.00
C SER A 260 10.30 -13.21 3.32
N ALA A 261 9.18 -13.80 2.90
CA ALA A 261 8.07 -13.10 2.27
C ALA A 261 7.13 -12.39 3.29
N LEU A 262 7.12 -12.80 4.57
CA LEU A 262 6.20 -12.27 5.58
C LEU A 262 6.22 -10.74 5.71
N PRO A 263 7.37 -10.02 5.76
CA PRO A 263 7.38 -8.56 5.90
C PRO A 263 6.58 -7.84 4.81
N GLU A 264 6.74 -8.27 3.55
CA GLU A 264 6.05 -7.68 2.41
C GLU A 264 4.59 -8.14 2.33
N THR A 265 4.30 -9.39 2.70
CA THR A 265 2.94 -9.90 2.84
C THR A 265 2.13 -9.07 3.83
N PHE A 266 2.69 -8.71 4.99
CA PHE A 266 2.03 -7.80 5.94
C PHE A 266 1.76 -6.41 5.37
N THR A 267 2.67 -5.88 4.56
CA THR A 267 2.43 -4.63 3.83
C THR A 267 1.24 -4.77 2.87
N GLY A 268 1.15 -5.90 2.16
CA GLY A 268 0.01 -6.23 1.31
C GLY A 268 -1.30 -6.38 2.07
N ILE A 269 -1.27 -7.03 3.24
CA ILE A 269 -2.45 -7.16 4.13
C ILE A 269 -2.95 -5.78 4.57
N ARG A 270 -2.06 -4.85 4.93
CA ARG A 270 -2.46 -3.49 5.29
C ARG A 270 -3.14 -2.76 4.14
N LEU A 271 -2.62 -2.90 2.92
CA LEU A 271 -3.28 -2.35 1.73
C LEU A 271 -4.66 -2.99 1.49
N ALA A 272 -4.77 -4.31 1.66
CA ALA A 272 -6.03 -5.04 1.53
C ALA A 272 -7.08 -4.57 2.54
N VAL A 273 -6.67 -4.39 3.81
CA VAL A 273 -7.54 -3.84 4.86
C VAL A 273 -7.98 -2.42 4.53
N GLY A 274 -7.08 -1.56 4.06
CA GLY A 274 -7.41 -0.20 3.65
C GLY A 274 -8.43 -0.15 2.51
N MET A 275 -8.29 -1.01 1.49
CA MET A 275 -9.23 -1.11 0.38
C MET A 275 -10.60 -1.65 0.82
N ALA A 276 -10.64 -2.68 1.65
CA ALA A 276 -11.88 -3.20 2.22
C ALA A 276 -12.57 -2.14 3.10
N TYR A 277 -11.79 -1.46 3.94
CA TYR A 277 -12.31 -0.43 4.82
C TYR A 277 -12.93 0.76 4.05
N SER A 278 -12.32 1.22 2.97
CA SER A 278 -12.92 2.24 2.11
C SER A 278 -14.22 1.74 1.42
N SER A 279 -14.31 0.44 1.20
CA SER A 279 -15.48 -0.16 0.54
C SER A 279 -16.66 -0.40 1.50
N VAL A 280 -16.45 -0.43 2.84
CA VAL A 280 -17.52 -0.68 3.80
C VAL A 280 -18.59 0.41 3.78
N VAL A 281 -18.19 1.66 3.61
CA VAL A 281 -19.12 2.79 3.51
C VAL A 281 -20.06 2.58 2.32
N ALA A 282 -19.51 2.18 1.17
CA ALA A 282 -20.29 1.87 -0.02
C ALA A 282 -21.28 0.71 0.22
N ALA A 283 -20.84 -0.33 0.91
CA ALA A 283 -21.71 -1.47 1.27
C ALA A 283 -22.84 -1.07 2.23
N GLU A 284 -22.59 -0.13 3.13
CA GLU A 284 -23.55 0.33 4.14
C GLU A 284 -24.50 1.43 3.65
N LEU A 285 -24.24 2.05 2.47
CA LEU A 285 -25.18 3.00 1.88
C LEU A 285 -26.54 2.36 1.55
N PHE A 286 -26.58 1.03 1.43
CA PHE A 286 -27.78 0.27 1.13
C PHE A 286 -28.12 -0.61 2.33
N ASN A 287 -29.20 -0.30 3.05
CA ASN A 287 -29.66 -1.03 4.23
C ASN A 287 -28.57 -1.25 5.28
N GLY A 288 -27.79 -0.21 5.59
CA GLY A 288 -26.64 -0.28 6.49
C GLY A 288 -26.90 0.11 7.94
N ILE A 289 -28.16 0.31 8.37
CA ILE A 289 -28.49 0.60 9.77
C ILE A 289 -28.77 -0.72 10.50
N PRO A 290 -28.11 -0.99 11.66
CA PRO A 290 -27.02 -0.19 12.23
C PRO A 290 -25.71 -0.31 11.44
N GLY A 291 -24.97 0.80 11.32
CA GLY A 291 -23.69 0.92 10.64
C GLY A 291 -23.35 2.41 10.43
N ILE A 292 -22.04 2.75 10.39
CA ILE A 292 -21.63 4.16 10.26
C ILE A 292 -21.97 4.70 8.85
N GLY A 293 -21.80 3.89 7.80
CA GLY A 293 -22.16 4.30 6.45
C GLY A 293 -23.67 4.52 6.31
N GLY A 294 -24.48 3.66 6.93
CA GLY A 294 -25.95 3.82 7.01
C GLY A 294 -26.33 5.08 7.76
N LEU A 295 -25.73 5.37 8.91
CA LEU A 295 -25.90 6.60 9.67
C LEU A 295 -25.61 7.83 8.83
N VAL A 296 -24.45 7.86 8.14
CA VAL A 296 -24.05 8.97 7.27
C VAL A 296 -25.07 9.18 6.13
N LYS A 297 -25.50 8.08 5.50
CA LYS A 297 -26.49 8.14 4.40
C LYS A 297 -27.82 8.69 4.87
N ASP A 298 -28.33 8.17 5.99
CA ASP A 298 -29.60 8.57 6.52
C ASP A 298 -29.59 10.05 6.99
N ALA A 299 -28.56 10.45 7.74
CA ALA A 299 -28.37 11.85 8.13
C ALA A 299 -28.24 12.80 6.91
N SER A 300 -27.61 12.34 5.84
CA SER A 300 -27.50 13.10 4.58
C SER A 300 -28.86 13.30 3.91
N ASN A 301 -29.75 12.29 3.95
CA ASN A 301 -31.10 12.39 3.40
C ASN A 301 -31.94 13.46 4.11
N TYR A 302 -31.67 13.69 5.40
CA TYR A 302 -32.35 14.72 6.22
C TYR A 302 -31.56 16.04 6.31
N ASN A 303 -30.50 16.23 5.51
CA ASN A 303 -29.63 17.41 5.54
C ASN A 303 -29.03 17.70 6.94
N ASN A 304 -28.85 16.66 7.76
CA ASN A 304 -28.25 16.77 9.09
C ASN A 304 -26.71 16.66 8.99
N THR A 305 -26.10 17.71 8.42
CA THR A 305 -24.65 17.77 8.17
C THR A 305 -23.78 17.58 9.44
N PRO A 306 -24.15 18.09 10.63
CA PRO A 306 -23.39 17.80 11.85
C PRO A 306 -23.25 16.30 12.12
N VAL A 307 -24.32 15.51 11.99
CA VAL A 307 -24.29 14.05 12.19
C VAL A 307 -23.49 13.37 11.06
N VAL A 308 -23.59 13.83 9.81
CA VAL A 308 -22.78 13.33 8.71
C VAL A 308 -21.29 13.48 9.04
N LEU A 309 -20.88 14.66 9.54
CA LEU A 309 -19.48 14.89 9.92
C LEU A 309 -19.03 14.01 11.09
N VAL A 310 -19.90 13.80 12.09
CA VAL A 310 -19.63 12.82 13.18
C VAL A 310 -19.33 11.44 12.60
N GLY A 311 -20.15 10.96 11.66
CA GLY A 311 -19.94 9.69 11.00
C GLY A 311 -18.62 9.64 10.21
N ILE A 312 -18.29 10.70 9.46
CA ILE A 312 -17.02 10.80 8.70
C ILE A 312 -15.82 10.74 9.66
N PHE A 313 -15.83 11.49 10.76
CA PHE A 313 -14.77 11.45 11.77
C PHE A 313 -14.69 10.07 12.45
N ALA A 314 -15.80 9.44 12.76
CA ALA A 314 -15.83 8.11 13.34
C ALA A 314 -15.19 7.07 12.40
N ILE A 315 -15.46 7.12 11.09
CA ILE A 315 -14.82 6.30 10.06
C ILE A 315 -13.31 6.59 10.03
N GLY A 316 -12.90 7.86 9.94
CA GLY A 316 -11.49 8.22 9.87
C GLY A 316 -10.70 7.75 11.08
N ILE A 317 -11.21 8.00 12.29
CA ILE A 317 -10.54 7.61 13.56
C ILE A 317 -10.46 6.09 13.67
N SER A 318 -11.54 5.36 13.39
CA SER A 318 -11.52 3.89 13.45
C SER A 318 -10.59 3.27 12.41
N GLY A 319 -10.47 3.85 11.21
CA GLY A 319 -9.47 3.45 10.22
C GLY A 319 -8.03 3.62 10.72
N LEU A 320 -7.73 4.74 11.38
CA LEU A 320 -6.41 4.96 12.01
C LEU A 320 -6.12 3.96 13.12
N VAL A 321 -7.13 3.62 13.93
CA VAL A 321 -7.00 2.62 15.01
C VAL A 321 -6.71 1.23 14.43
N ILE A 322 -7.43 0.84 13.37
CA ILE A 322 -7.21 -0.43 12.67
C ILE A 322 -5.78 -0.48 12.10
N ASP A 323 -5.34 0.55 11.39
CA ASP A 323 -3.98 0.59 10.81
C ASP A 323 -2.91 0.56 11.91
N GLY A 324 -3.12 1.27 13.03
CA GLY A 324 -2.26 1.21 14.21
C GLY A 324 -2.19 -0.20 14.83
N GLY A 325 -3.32 -0.87 14.95
CA GLY A 325 -3.42 -2.26 15.40
C GLY A 325 -2.65 -3.22 14.50
N LEU A 326 -2.84 -3.09 13.18
CA LEU A 326 -2.12 -3.91 12.20
C LEU A 326 -0.60 -3.71 12.27
N ARG A 327 -0.13 -2.46 12.44
CA ARG A 327 1.30 -2.19 12.68
C ARG A 327 1.81 -2.85 13.96
N ALA A 328 1.01 -2.88 15.03
CA ALA A 328 1.40 -3.53 16.26
C ALA A 328 1.49 -5.06 16.10
N VAL A 329 0.56 -5.67 15.36
CA VAL A 329 0.59 -7.09 15.01
C VAL A 329 1.82 -7.42 14.14
N GLU A 330 2.06 -6.63 13.10
CA GLU A 330 3.21 -6.76 12.20
C GLU A 330 4.55 -6.74 12.97
N ARG A 331 4.73 -5.78 13.88
CA ARG A 331 5.95 -5.68 14.70
C ARG A 331 6.20 -6.90 15.58
N ARG A 332 5.13 -7.57 16.03
CA ARG A 332 5.23 -8.79 16.82
C ARG A 332 5.45 -10.03 15.97
N ALA A 333 4.79 -10.10 14.80
CA ALA A 333 4.86 -11.25 13.90
C ALA A 333 6.18 -11.29 13.11
N VAL A 334 6.79 -10.13 12.81
CA VAL A 334 7.99 -10.02 11.97
C VAL A 334 9.06 -9.15 12.65
N PRO A 335 9.65 -9.61 13.78
CA PRO A 335 10.66 -8.83 14.53
C PRO A 335 12.00 -8.67 13.80
N TRP A 336 12.23 -9.41 12.72
CA TRP A 336 13.44 -9.35 11.88
C TRP A 336 13.36 -8.35 10.73
N ARG A 337 12.24 -7.67 10.53
CA ARG A 337 12.08 -6.66 9.48
C ARG A 337 13.14 -5.57 9.60
N GLY A 338 13.91 -5.34 8.53
CA GLY A 338 14.98 -4.33 8.47
C GLY A 338 16.27 -4.70 9.19
N LYS A 339 16.46 -5.99 9.54
CA LYS A 339 17.70 -6.53 10.12
C LYS A 339 18.43 -7.48 9.18
N ILE A 340 17.87 -7.74 8.02
CA ILE A 340 18.43 -8.59 6.96
C ILE A 340 18.78 -7.70 5.79
#